data_140fa256cbefb90e7eef3819f6783139
#
_entry.id   140fa256cbefb90e7eef3819f6783139
#
_cell.length_a   1.000
_cell.length_b   1.000
_cell.length_c   1.000
_cell.angle_alpha   90.00
_cell.angle_beta   90.00
_cell.angle_gamma   90.00
#
_symmetry.space_group_name_H-M   'P 1'
#
loop_
_entity.id
_entity.type
_entity.pdbx_description
1 polymer ?
#
loop_
_entity_poly.entity_id
_entity_poly.type
_entity_poly.pdbx_seq_one_letter_code
_entity_poly.pdbx_strand_id
1 'polypeptide(L)'
;MSNDIADGWDHVVRIINEVVPITGFVKPQNFADLDMLEVGNSGMTIEEQKTHFAFWAAAKSPLLIGTKLASISTNALAILKNPRLLAVNQDSLGKSIGLQRRYAGDKDIWSGPLSDGSTVVIVINWQNSARSLTFNLADIGASSANAVDLWTGSSLGKLTGSYTANIAAHGSFALKLSSVQTIAAPTFTYYNAAASSNTLSGGANTRVVNSTATIVGNVGNGAGTLKFNNIDGGAGGTKLVAFDYINADWTMSNTACSNCRNAYVSVNGGTAVQVQFPISGMTWNILYSGFKVSLSGFQTGKSNTITITNPSAYTPDFYRVGIAN
;
A
#
# COMPACT_ATOMS: atom_id res chain seq x y z
N MET A 1 -1.61 16.24 -8.34
CA MET A 1 -1.68 15.73 -9.72
C MET A 1 -0.55 14.73 -9.88
N SER A 2 -0.84 13.54 -10.41
CA SER A 2 0.18 12.54 -10.75
C SER A 2 0.98 12.98 -11.98
N ASN A 3 1.99 12.19 -12.35
CA ASN A 3 2.60 12.30 -13.67
C ASN A 3 1.65 11.76 -14.75
N ASP A 4 1.88 12.17 -16.01
CA ASP A 4 1.08 11.75 -17.14
C ASP A 4 0.94 10.23 -17.21
N ILE A 5 -0.29 9.76 -17.35
CA ILE A 5 -0.57 8.35 -17.56
C ILE A 5 -0.34 8.00 -19.05
N ALA A 6 -0.05 6.73 -19.30
CA ALA A 6 -0.14 6.15 -20.63
C ALA A 6 -0.85 4.80 -20.55
N ASP A 7 -1.29 4.28 -21.69
CA ASP A 7 -2.02 3.03 -21.78
C ASP A 7 -1.12 1.83 -21.44
N GLY A 8 -1.09 1.45 -20.18
CA GLY A 8 -0.31 0.33 -19.66
C GLY A 8 -0.44 0.14 -18.16
N TRP A 9 -0.38 -1.11 -17.73
CA TRP A 9 -0.52 -1.47 -16.32
C TRP A 9 0.57 -0.86 -15.42
N ASP A 10 1.80 -0.78 -15.90
CA ASP A 10 2.94 -0.20 -15.19
C ASP A 10 2.76 1.29 -14.88
N HIS A 11 2.06 2.04 -15.75
CA HIS A 11 1.67 3.42 -15.47
C HIS A 11 0.64 3.50 -14.34
N VAL A 12 -0.33 2.60 -14.32
CA VAL A 12 -1.31 2.50 -13.23
C VAL A 12 -0.61 2.19 -11.90
N VAL A 13 0.32 1.21 -11.88
CA VAL A 13 1.12 0.86 -10.70
C VAL A 13 1.92 2.05 -10.18
N ARG A 14 2.56 2.78 -11.09
CA ARG A 14 3.32 3.99 -10.76
C ARG A 14 2.44 5.02 -10.06
N ILE A 15 1.29 5.34 -10.62
CA ILE A 15 0.37 6.34 -10.05
C ILE A 15 -0.19 5.88 -8.70
N ILE A 16 -0.56 4.60 -8.55
CA ILE A 16 -0.99 4.06 -7.25
C ILE A 16 0.09 4.26 -6.17
N ASN A 17 1.37 4.09 -6.50
CA ASN A 17 2.46 4.33 -5.56
C ASN A 17 2.70 5.83 -5.30
N GLU A 18 2.51 6.70 -6.30
CA GLU A 18 2.63 8.15 -6.17
C GLU A 18 1.64 8.74 -5.17
N VAL A 19 0.42 8.20 -5.11
CA VAL A 19 -0.63 8.78 -4.26
C VAL A 19 -0.59 8.32 -2.81
N VAL A 20 0.20 7.31 -2.47
CA VAL A 20 0.30 6.81 -1.09
C VAL A 20 0.47 7.92 -0.06
N PRO A 21 1.40 8.88 -0.21
CA PRO A 21 1.62 9.92 0.80
C PRO A 21 0.55 11.03 0.79
N ILE A 22 -0.30 11.11 -0.22
CA ILE A 22 -1.22 12.25 -0.38
C ILE A 22 -2.69 11.91 -0.14
N THR A 23 -3.09 10.63 -0.09
CA THR A 23 -4.49 10.22 0.09
C THR A 23 -5.15 10.81 1.35
N GLY A 24 -4.38 11.00 2.41
CA GLY A 24 -4.85 11.60 3.67
C GLY A 24 -5.28 13.07 3.56
N PHE A 25 -4.85 13.78 2.52
CA PHE A 25 -5.19 15.19 2.29
C PHE A 25 -6.45 15.38 1.45
N VAL A 26 -7.00 14.31 0.88
CA VAL A 26 -8.19 14.35 0.04
C VAL A 26 -9.43 14.67 0.88
N LYS A 27 -10.19 15.67 0.43
CA LYS A 27 -11.43 16.16 1.07
C LYS A 27 -12.26 16.89 0.01
N PRO A 28 -13.51 17.26 0.29
CA PRO A 28 -14.31 18.11 -0.60
C PRO A 28 -13.52 19.34 -1.07
N GLN A 29 -13.55 19.60 -2.38
CA GLN A 29 -12.81 20.68 -3.08
C GLN A 29 -11.27 20.54 -3.08
N ASN A 30 -10.73 19.44 -2.58
CA ASN A 30 -9.30 19.13 -2.60
C ASN A 30 -9.10 17.64 -2.83
N PHE A 31 -8.98 17.23 -4.07
CA PHE A 31 -8.82 15.84 -4.48
C PHE A 31 -7.45 15.60 -5.10
N ALA A 32 -7.01 14.34 -5.06
CA ALA A 32 -5.83 13.90 -5.79
C ALA A 32 -6.23 13.63 -7.25
N ASP A 33 -5.62 14.35 -8.17
CA ASP A 33 -5.78 14.11 -9.60
C ASP A 33 -4.78 13.03 -10.02
N LEU A 34 -5.33 11.86 -10.39
CA LEU A 34 -4.58 10.67 -10.80
C LEU A 34 -4.44 10.57 -12.33
N ASP A 35 -4.80 11.65 -13.03
CA ASP A 35 -4.85 11.70 -14.49
C ASP A 35 -6.03 10.90 -15.09
N MET A 36 -6.08 10.81 -16.40
CA MET A 36 -7.20 10.27 -17.14
C MET A 36 -7.40 8.76 -16.94
N LEU A 37 -8.58 8.30 -17.33
CA LEU A 37 -8.91 6.86 -17.37
C LEU A 37 -8.52 6.30 -18.74
N GLU A 38 -7.62 5.33 -18.76
CA GLU A 38 -7.23 4.56 -19.95
C GLU A 38 -8.15 3.37 -20.24
N VAL A 39 -9.30 3.31 -19.56
CA VAL A 39 -10.31 2.25 -19.72
C VAL A 39 -10.90 2.29 -21.13
N GLY A 40 -10.73 1.20 -21.86
CA GLY A 40 -11.17 1.06 -23.25
C GLY A 40 -10.05 1.22 -24.28
N ASN A 41 -8.86 1.59 -23.86
CA ASN A 41 -7.63 1.51 -24.66
C ASN A 41 -7.06 0.08 -24.63
N SER A 42 -6.07 -0.22 -25.45
CA SER A 42 -5.65 -1.61 -25.76
C SER A 42 -4.46 -2.12 -24.93
N GLY A 43 -3.78 -1.25 -24.20
CA GLY A 43 -2.55 -1.59 -23.46
C GLY A 43 -2.77 -2.33 -22.14
N MET A 44 -4.02 -2.48 -21.71
CA MET A 44 -4.38 -3.17 -20.47
C MET A 44 -5.42 -4.26 -20.69
N THR A 45 -5.30 -5.37 -19.96
CA THR A 45 -6.35 -6.38 -19.86
C THR A 45 -7.62 -5.81 -19.21
N ILE A 46 -8.76 -6.49 -19.41
CA ILE A 46 -10.03 -6.03 -18.81
C ILE A 46 -9.98 -6.00 -17.27
N GLU A 47 -9.20 -6.88 -16.64
CA GLU A 47 -9.08 -6.92 -15.19
C GLU A 47 -8.17 -5.78 -14.67
N GLU A 48 -7.14 -5.41 -15.41
CA GLU A 48 -6.33 -4.21 -15.13
C GLU A 48 -7.16 -2.93 -15.28
N GLN A 49 -7.98 -2.84 -16.33
CA GLN A 49 -8.92 -1.71 -16.52
C GLN A 49 -9.93 -1.61 -15.38
N LYS A 50 -10.44 -2.74 -14.87
CA LYS A 50 -11.29 -2.74 -13.67
C LYS A 50 -10.51 -2.25 -12.44
N THR A 51 -9.31 -2.73 -12.20
CA THR A 51 -8.48 -2.29 -11.07
C THR A 51 -8.21 -0.78 -11.15
N HIS A 52 -7.81 -0.30 -12.33
CA HIS A 52 -7.61 1.11 -12.61
C HIS A 52 -8.85 1.95 -12.27
N PHE A 53 -10.02 1.60 -12.83
CA PHE A 53 -11.26 2.34 -12.59
C PHE A 53 -11.68 2.32 -11.11
N ALA A 54 -11.64 1.13 -10.47
CA ALA A 54 -12.02 1.00 -9.06
C ALA A 54 -11.14 1.85 -8.14
N PHE A 55 -9.82 1.87 -8.42
CA PHE A 55 -8.88 2.65 -7.64
C PHE A 55 -9.11 4.15 -7.81
N TRP A 56 -9.22 4.67 -9.05
CA TRP A 56 -9.51 6.09 -9.31
C TRP A 56 -10.81 6.52 -8.65
N ALA A 57 -11.87 5.69 -8.77
CA ALA A 57 -13.15 5.98 -8.14
C ALA A 57 -13.05 6.06 -6.61
N ALA A 58 -12.37 5.11 -5.98
CA ALA A 58 -12.24 5.07 -4.53
C ALA A 58 -11.23 6.11 -3.98
N ALA A 59 -10.21 6.47 -4.75
CA ALA A 59 -9.27 7.54 -4.44
C ALA A 59 -9.88 8.95 -4.61
N LYS A 60 -11.12 9.07 -5.12
CA LYS A 60 -11.82 10.32 -5.39
C LYS A 60 -11.12 11.19 -6.45
N SER A 61 -10.42 10.54 -7.38
CA SER A 61 -9.88 11.24 -8.55
C SER A 61 -11.01 11.69 -9.49
N PRO A 62 -10.86 12.79 -10.23
CA PRO A 62 -11.71 13.09 -11.37
C PRO A 62 -11.71 11.91 -12.35
N LEU A 63 -12.89 11.50 -12.81
CA LEU A 63 -13.04 10.38 -13.74
C LEU A 63 -13.07 10.91 -15.18
N LEU A 64 -11.94 11.37 -15.68
CA LEU A 64 -11.78 11.91 -17.02
C LEU A 64 -11.50 10.77 -18.00
N ILE A 65 -12.34 10.62 -19.02
CA ILE A 65 -12.24 9.52 -19.99
C ILE A 65 -11.17 9.84 -21.03
N GLY A 66 -10.10 9.04 -21.11
CA GLY A 66 -8.99 9.16 -22.06
C GLY A 66 -9.11 8.27 -23.30
N THR A 67 -10.24 7.58 -23.50
CA THR A 67 -10.45 6.67 -24.63
C THR A 67 -11.43 7.22 -25.67
N LYS A 68 -11.34 6.69 -26.91
CA LYS A 68 -12.26 7.02 -28.00
C LYS A 68 -13.60 6.35 -27.81
N LEU A 69 -14.62 7.09 -27.34
CA LEU A 69 -15.95 6.56 -27.04
C LEU A 69 -16.67 5.95 -28.25
N ALA A 70 -16.43 6.45 -29.47
CA ALA A 70 -17.11 5.95 -30.68
C ALA A 70 -16.78 4.49 -31.02
N SER A 71 -15.66 3.95 -30.49
CA SER A 71 -15.22 2.58 -30.72
C SER A 71 -15.00 1.77 -29.44
N ILE A 72 -15.51 2.27 -28.30
CA ILE A 72 -15.32 1.61 -27.03
C ILE A 72 -16.03 0.25 -26.99
N SER A 73 -15.38 -0.78 -26.42
CA SER A 73 -15.98 -2.10 -26.25
C SER A 73 -17.12 -2.07 -25.22
N THR A 74 -18.08 -3.01 -25.37
CA THR A 74 -19.18 -3.16 -24.39
C THR A 74 -18.65 -3.40 -22.97
N ASN A 75 -17.57 -4.17 -22.83
CA ASN A 75 -16.97 -4.46 -21.51
C ASN A 75 -16.38 -3.20 -20.87
N ALA A 76 -15.61 -2.44 -21.64
CA ALA A 76 -15.01 -1.19 -21.14
C ALA A 76 -16.08 -0.15 -20.79
N LEU A 77 -17.13 -0.04 -21.63
CA LEU A 77 -18.27 0.84 -21.35
C LEU A 77 -18.99 0.42 -20.07
N ALA A 78 -19.14 -0.89 -19.82
CA ALA A 78 -19.74 -1.39 -18.57
C ALA A 78 -18.90 -1.05 -17.33
N ILE A 79 -17.56 -1.03 -17.44
CA ILE A 79 -16.67 -0.57 -16.38
C ILE A 79 -16.93 0.90 -16.08
N LEU A 80 -16.86 1.78 -17.10
CA LEU A 80 -17.05 3.23 -16.96
C LEU A 80 -18.43 3.60 -16.42
N LYS A 81 -19.44 2.78 -16.68
CA LYS A 81 -20.85 2.99 -16.26
C LYS A 81 -21.21 2.29 -14.96
N ASN A 82 -20.27 1.66 -14.23
CA ASN A 82 -20.61 0.95 -12.99
C ASN A 82 -21.20 1.94 -11.96
N PRO A 83 -22.51 1.84 -11.63
CA PRO A 83 -23.18 2.86 -10.83
C PRO A 83 -22.70 2.86 -9.38
N ARG A 84 -22.21 1.75 -8.86
CA ARG A 84 -21.76 1.62 -7.47
C ARG A 84 -20.39 2.24 -7.26
N LEU A 85 -19.47 2.05 -8.20
CA LEU A 85 -18.15 2.71 -8.17
C LEU A 85 -18.28 4.21 -8.46
N LEU A 86 -19.17 4.62 -9.36
CA LEU A 86 -19.52 6.03 -9.55
C LEU A 86 -20.06 6.65 -8.26
N ALA A 87 -20.98 5.96 -7.56
CA ALA A 87 -21.48 6.42 -6.26
C ALA A 87 -20.37 6.52 -5.20
N VAL A 88 -19.39 5.61 -5.19
CA VAL A 88 -18.19 5.73 -4.33
C VAL A 88 -17.41 6.98 -4.69
N ASN A 89 -17.16 7.25 -5.96
CA ASN A 89 -16.43 8.45 -6.39
C ASN A 89 -17.16 9.74 -5.98
N GLN A 90 -18.48 9.79 -6.16
CA GLN A 90 -19.33 10.95 -5.91
C GLN A 90 -19.82 11.08 -4.45
N ASP A 91 -19.35 10.21 -3.56
CA ASP A 91 -19.76 10.25 -2.15
C ASP A 91 -19.39 11.60 -1.50
N SER A 92 -20.37 12.21 -0.82
CA SER A 92 -20.29 13.59 -0.29
C SER A 92 -19.26 13.79 0.81
N LEU A 93 -18.81 12.73 1.50
CA LEU A 93 -17.72 12.84 2.48
C LEU A 93 -16.39 13.25 1.80
N GLY A 94 -16.22 12.94 0.51
CA GLY A 94 -15.07 13.33 -0.28
C GLY A 94 -13.73 12.79 0.24
N LYS A 95 -13.71 11.72 1.03
CA LYS A 95 -12.51 11.10 1.58
C LYS A 95 -12.01 9.97 0.71
N SER A 96 -10.72 10.00 0.39
CA SER A 96 -10.04 8.95 -0.36
C SER A 96 -9.84 7.68 0.47
N ILE A 97 -9.66 6.56 -0.23
CA ILE A 97 -9.00 5.39 0.37
C ILE A 97 -7.54 5.71 0.69
N GLY A 98 -7.00 5.06 1.71
CA GLY A 98 -5.57 5.07 2.05
C GLY A 98 -5.00 3.67 2.09
N LEU A 99 -3.69 3.53 1.91
CA LEU A 99 -2.99 2.26 2.03
C LEU A 99 -3.02 1.78 3.48
N GLN A 100 -3.68 0.67 3.74
CA GLN A 100 -3.77 0.06 5.08
C GLN A 100 -2.68 -0.97 5.29
N ARG A 101 -2.38 -1.74 4.26
CA ARG A 101 -1.45 -2.85 4.32
C ARG A 101 -0.85 -3.16 2.96
N ARG A 102 0.46 -3.40 2.91
CA ARG A 102 1.15 -4.02 1.78
C ARG A 102 1.76 -5.36 2.20
N TYR A 103 1.52 -6.39 1.41
CA TYR A 103 2.02 -7.74 1.64
C TYR A 103 3.17 -8.04 0.66
N ALA A 104 4.32 -7.39 0.86
CA ALA A 104 5.60 -7.71 0.21
C ALA A 104 5.51 -8.02 -1.30
N GLY A 105 4.87 -7.15 -2.09
CA GLY A 105 4.68 -7.34 -3.53
C GLY A 105 3.62 -8.37 -3.91
N ASP A 106 2.88 -8.89 -2.93
CA ASP A 106 1.82 -9.87 -3.08
C ASP A 106 0.47 -9.22 -3.37
N LYS A 107 0.03 -8.36 -2.47
CA LYS A 107 -1.23 -7.62 -2.56
C LYS A 107 -1.19 -6.36 -1.72
N ASP A 108 -2.04 -5.41 -2.06
CA ASP A 108 -2.33 -4.23 -1.25
C ASP A 108 -3.76 -4.25 -0.75
N ILE A 109 -3.95 -3.74 0.46
CA ILE A 109 -5.25 -3.45 1.06
C ILE A 109 -5.38 -1.94 1.18
N TRP A 110 -6.39 -1.38 0.52
CA TRP A 110 -6.76 0.02 0.57
C TRP A 110 -8.15 0.17 1.13
N SER A 111 -8.40 1.15 1.99
CA SER A 111 -9.74 1.41 2.51
C SER A 111 -9.95 2.86 2.87
N GLY A 112 -11.21 3.29 2.85
CA GLY A 112 -11.61 4.63 3.26
C GLY A 112 -13.10 4.72 3.59
N PRO A 113 -13.50 5.74 4.36
CA PRO A 113 -14.87 5.92 4.81
C PRO A 113 -15.77 6.51 3.71
N LEU A 114 -17.07 6.24 3.82
CA LEU A 114 -18.14 6.87 3.05
C LEU A 114 -19.08 7.65 3.96
N SER A 115 -19.86 8.55 3.39
CA SER A 115 -20.74 9.46 4.13
C SER A 115 -21.87 8.75 4.91
N ASP A 116 -22.24 7.55 4.47
CA ASP A 116 -23.25 6.72 5.13
C ASP A 116 -22.71 5.86 6.29
N GLY A 117 -21.46 6.08 6.70
CA GLY A 117 -20.79 5.31 7.74
C GLY A 117 -20.23 3.96 7.29
N SER A 118 -20.38 3.61 6.01
CA SER A 118 -19.75 2.42 5.45
C SER A 118 -18.28 2.67 5.08
N THR A 119 -17.58 1.60 4.78
CA THR A 119 -16.16 1.61 4.37
C THR A 119 -16.02 0.98 2.99
N VAL A 120 -15.35 1.64 2.07
CA VAL A 120 -14.92 1.02 0.81
C VAL A 120 -13.56 0.34 1.00
N VAL A 121 -13.40 -0.84 0.40
CA VAL A 121 -12.15 -1.62 0.42
C VAL A 121 -11.81 -2.02 -1.00
N ILE A 122 -10.55 -1.78 -1.40
CA ILE A 122 -9.96 -2.30 -2.65
C ILE A 122 -8.79 -3.21 -2.27
N VAL A 123 -8.80 -4.43 -2.79
CA VAL A 123 -7.68 -5.37 -2.64
C VAL A 123 -7.10 -5.68 -4.01
N ILE A 124 -5.82 -5.38 -4.21
CA ILE A 124 -5.15 -5.46 -5.50
C ILE A 124 -4.20 -6.66 -5.51
N ASN A 125 -4.28 -7.49 -6.55
CA ASN A 125 -3.32 -8.55 -6.84
C ASN A 125 -2.13 -7.98 -7.63
N TRP A 126 -0.95 -7.95 -7.03
CA TRP A 126 0.27 -7.47 -7.70
C TRP A 126 0.96 -8.54 -8.56
N GLN A 127 0.47 -9.79 -8.53
CA GLN A 127 1.12 -10.89 -9.24
C GLN A 127 0.62 -11.02 -10.68
N ASN A 128 1.52 -11.48 -11.56
CA ASN A 128 1.26 -11.73 -12.98
C ASN A 128 0.43 -13.01 -13.23
N SER A 129 -0.21 -13.54 -12.20
CA SER A 129 -1.04 -14.74 -12.29
C SER A 129 -2.31 -14.61 -11.45
N ALA A 130 -3.35 -15.29 -11.90
CA ALA A 130 -4.59 -15.42 -11.14
C ALA A 130 -4.34 -16.27 -9.88
N ARG A 131 -4.95 -15.90 -8.77
CA ARG A 131 -4.75 -16.56 -7.49
C ARG A 131 -5.87 -16.29 -6.49
N SER A 132 -5.95 -17.12 -5.50
CA SER A 132 -6.79 -16.90 -4.33
C SER A 132 -6.15 -15.87 -3.41
N LEU A 133 -6.84 -14.74 -3.18
CA LEU A 133 -6.41 -13.68 -2.27
C LEU A 133 -7.29 -13.64 -1.03
N THR A 134 -6.68 -13.63 0.14
CA THR A 134 -7.35 -13.43 1.42
C THR A 134 -7.16 -11.99 1.91
N PHE A 135 -8.27 -11.32 2.16
CA PHE A 135 -8.36 -10.04 2.87
C PHE A 135 -8.72 -10.31 4.32
N ASN A 136 -7.90 -9.86 5.25
CA ASN A 136 -8.19 -9.92 6.67
C ASN A 136 -8.84 -8.61 7.11
N LEU A 137 -10.02 -8.67 7.73
CA LEU A 137 -10.71 -7.46 8.20
C LEU A 137 -9.89 -6.70 9.24
N ALA A 138 -9.03 -7.39 9.99
CA ALA A 138 -8.09 -6.77 10.91
C ALA A 138 -7.11 -5.77 10.24
N ASP A 139 -6.83 -5.91 8.93
CA ASP A 139 -5.99 -4.96 8.19
C ASP A 139 -6.60 -3.56 8.12
N ILE A 140 -7.92 -3.47 8.25
CA ILE A 140 -8.68 -2.20 8.29
C ILE A 140 -9.26 -1.91 9.69
N GLY A 141 -8.80 -2.61 10.72
CA GLY A 141 -9.26 -2.40 12.10
C GLY A 141 -10.67 -2.96 12.39
N ALA A 142 -11.10 -4.00 11.67
CA ALA A 142 -12.42 -4.60 11.83
C ALA A 142 -12.34 -6.09 12.18
N SER A 143 -13.36 -6.61 12.87
CA SER A 143 -13.56 -8.05 13.13
C SER A 143 -14.66 -8.66 12.27
N SER A 144 -15.69 -7.90 11.94
CA SER A 144 -16.77 -8.32 11.05
C SER A 144 -17.44 -7.12 10.37
N ALA A 145 -18.08 -7.37 9.24
CA ALA A 145 -18.88 -6.39 8.52
C ALA A 145 -19.87 -7.09 7.57
N ASN A 146 -20.97 -6.44 7.19
CA ASN A 146 -21.76 -6.86 6.04
C ASN A 146 -21.09 -6.33 4.77
N ALA A 147 -20.96 -7.17 3.74
CA ALA A 147 -20.25 -6.83 2.53
C ALA A 147 -21.10 -6.92 1.27
N VAL A 148 -20.89 -5.98 0.36
CA VAL A 148 -21.46 -5.95 -0.99
C VAL A 148 -20.29 -5.82 -1.98
N ASP A 149 -20.29 -6.66 -3.00
CA ASP A 149 -19.38 -6.55 -4.13
C ASP A 149 -19.77 -5.34 -4.99
N LEU A 150 -18.86 -4.40 -5.18
CA LEU A 150 -19.11 -3.16 -5.93
C LEU A 150 -19.19 -3.38 -7.45
N TRP A 151 -18.63 -4.47 -7.97
CA TRP A 151 -18.72 -4.78 -9.40
C TRP A 151 -20.08 -5.35 -9.75
N THR A 152 -20.57 -6.32 -9.00
CA THR A 152 -21.81 -7.05 -9.29
C THR A 152 -23.03 -6.49 -8.55
N GLY A 153 -22.83 -5.87 -7.38
CA GLY A 153 -23.90 -5.49 -6.45
C GLY A 153 -24.39 -6.65 -5.60
N SER A 154 -23.78 -7.82 -5.70
CA SER A 154 -24.17 -9.00 -4.93
C SER A 154 -23.83 -8.83 -3.46
N SER A 155 -24.77 -9.18 -2.59
CA SER A 155 -24.51 -9.28 -1.16
C SER A 155 -23.64 -10.51 -0.90
N LEU A 156 -22.52 -10.32 -0.17
CA LEU A 156 -21.66 -11.38 0.32
C LEU A 156 -22.03 -11.79 1.75
N GLY A 157 -23.09 -11.19 2.31
CA GLY A 157 -23.50 -11.42 3.69
C GLY A 157 -22.54 -10.83 4.72
N LYS A 158 -22.60 -11.38 5.94
CA LYS A 158 -21.70 -10.99 7.02
C LYS A 158 -20.36 -11.70 6.89
N LEU A 159 -19.30 -10.93 6.69
CA LEU A 159 -17.92 -11.41 6.77
C LEU A 159 -17.45 -11.37 8.21
N THR A 160 -16.68 -12.39 8.64
CA THR A 160 -16.07 -12.47 9.97
C THR A 160 -14.62 -12.91 9.81
N GLY A 161 -13.69 -12.12 10.36
CA GLY A 161 -12.25 -12.35 10.31
C GLY A 161 -11.63 -12.10 8.93
N SER A 162 -12.08 -12.79 7.88
CA SER A 162 -11.50 -12.68 6.55
C SER A 162 -12.51 -12.93 5.43
N TYR A 163 -12.11 -12.52 4.21
CA TYR A 163 -12.77 -12.84 2.95
C TYR A 163 -11.74 -13.29 1.93
N THR A 164 -12.04 -14.35 1.18
CA THR A 164 -11.15 -14.90 0.16
C THR A 164 -11.88 -14.96 -1.19
N ALA A 165 -11.22 -14.51 -2.24
CA ALA A 165 -11.72 -14.58 -3.61
C ALA A 165 -10.61 -14.92 -4.60
N ASN A 166 -10.98 -15.57 -5.71
CA ASN A 166 -10.08 -15.77 -6.87
C ASN A 166 -9.98 -14.48 -7.66
N ILE A 167 -8.76 -13.96 -7.81
CA ILE A 167 -8.50 -12.69 -8.49
C ILE A 167 -7.51 -12.93 -9.61
N ALA A 168 -7.85 -12.43 -10.80
CA ALA A 168 -6.98 -12.48 -11.97
C ALA A 168 -5.62 -11.80 -11.73
N ALA A 169 -4.67 -12.04 -12.62
CA ALA A 169 -3.43 -11.26 -12.66
C ALA A 169 -3.76 -9.76 -12.70
N HIS A 170 -3.12 -8.97 -11.84
CA HIS A 170 -3.32 -7.52 -11.68
C HIS A 170 -4.77 -7.09 -11.39
N GLY A 171 -5.67 -8.05 -11.21
CA GLY A 171 -7.07 -7.79 -10.86
C GLY A 171 -7.23 -7.30 -9.43
N SER A 172 -8.44 -6.90 -9.10
CA SER A 172 -8.80 -6.47 -7.75
C SER A 172 -10.23 -6.90 -7.42
N PHE A 173 -10.54 -6.98 -6.13
CA PHE A 173 -11.92 -6.91 -5.71
C PHE A 173 -12.21 -5.60 -4.97
N ALA A 174 -13.43 -5.11 -5.13
CA ALA A 174 -13.90 -3.86 -4.55
C ALA A 174 -15.15 -4.14 -3.71
N LEU A 175 -15.10 -3.84 -2.42
CA LEU A 175 -16.18 -4.11 -1.48
C LEU A 175 -16.69 -2.81 -0.84
N LYS A 176 -17.99 -2.74 -0.58
CA LYS A 176 -18.59 -1.82 0.37
C LYS A 176 -18.93 -2.59 1.63
N LEU A 177 -18.39 -2.15 2.76
CA LEU A 177 -18.60 -2.76 4.07
C LEU A 177 -19.49 -1.87 4.92
N SER A 178 -20.57 -2.43 5.44
CA SER A 178 -21.50 -1.75 6.36
C SER A 178 -21.57 -2.48 7.71
N SER A 179 -22.10 -1.85 8.74
CA SER A 179 -22.19 -2.42 10.09
C SER A 179 -20.84 -2.96 10.59
N VAL A 180 -19.75 -2.21 10.30
CA VAL A 180 -18.39 -2.60 10.63
C VAL A 180 -18.24 -2.67 12.16
N GLN A 181 -17.81 -3.84 12.66
CA GLN A 181 -17.43 -4.01 14.05
C GLN A 181 -15.94 -3.74 14.18
N THR A 182 -15.58 -2.62 14.79
CA THR A 182 -14.18 -2.21 14.96
C THR A 182 -13.48 -3.03 16.04
N ILE A 183 -12.17 -3.21 15.88
CA ILE A 183 -11.27 -3.75 16.89
C ILE A 183 -10.29 -2.66 17.34
N ALA A 184 -9.71 -2.85 18.52
CA ALA A 184 -8.66 -1.94 18.99
C ALA A 184 -7.49 -1.93 18.00
N ALA A 185 -7.00 -0.74 17.68
CA ALA A 185 -5.80 -0.61 16.86
C ALA A 185 -4.60 -1.24 17.59
N PRO A 186 -3.71 -1.96 16.89
CA PRO A 186 -2.50 -2.48 17.52
C PRO A 186 -1.64 -1.32 18.04
N THR A 187 -1.13 -1.48 19.24
CA THR A 187 -0.09 -0.61 19.80
C THR A 187 1.28 -1.11 19.36
N PHE A 188 2.25 -0.21 19.28
CA PHE A 188 3.60 -0.53 18.82
C PHE A 188 4.65 -0.07 19.82
N THR A 189 5.64 -0.93 20.07
CA THR A 189 6.89 -0.54 20.70
C THR A 189 7.89 -0.15 19.60
N TYR A 190 8.38 1.09 19.64
CA TYR A 190 9.25 1.64 18.59
C TYR A 190 10.72 1.57 18.94
N TYR A 191 11.56 1.27 17.93
CA TYR A 191 13.01 1.19 17.98
C TYR A 191 13.59 2.14 16.94
N ASN A 192 14.34 3.14 17.39
CA ASN A 192 14.95 4.14 16.51
C ASN A 192 16.09 3.53 15.69
N ALA A 193 16.14 3.82 14.40
CA ALA A 193 17.18 3.30 13.51
C ALA A 193 18.59 3.79 13.90
N ALA A 194 18.71 5.04 14.34
CA ALA A 194 19.96 5.66 14.75
C ALA A 194 20.37 5.37 16.21
N ALA A 195 19.68 4.43 16.89
CA ALA A 195 20.06 4.06 18.27
C ALA A 195 21.47 3.44 18.29
N SER A 196 22.28 3.79 19.29
CA SER A 196 23.67 3.30 19.44
C SER A 196 23.76 1.79 19.67
N SER A 197 22.67 1.15 20.07
CA SER A 197 22.55 -0.31 20.20
C SER A 197 22.47 -1.03 18.85
N ASN A 198 22.19 -0.32 17.75
CA ASN A 198 22.08 -0.89 16.41
C ASN A 198 23.46 -1.00 15.75
N THR A 199 23.55 -1.85 14.72
CA THR A 199 24.77 -2.01 13.94
C THR A 199 24.57 -1.42 12.55
N LEU A 200 25.42 -0.48 12.17
CA LEU A 200 25.52 0.06 10.82
C LEU A 200 26.83 -0.44 10.19
N SER A 201 26.78 -0.87 8.94
CA SER A 201 27.95 -1.31 8.20
C SER A 201 27.85 -0.99 6.71
N GLY A 202 28.95 -1.16 5.97
CA GLY A 202 28.98 -1.04 4.51
C GLY A 202 28.63 0.34 3.98
N GLY A 203 28.88 1.40 4.73
CA GLY A 203 28.57 2.79 4.33
C GLY A 203 27.22 3.33 4.82
N ALA A 204 26.38 2.48 5.44
CA ALA A 204 25.18 2.97 6.11
C ALA A 204 25.54 3.98 7.21
N ASN A 205 24.89 5.12 7.26
CA ASN A 205 25.20 6.19 8.19
C ASN A 205 23.96 6.96 8.64
N THR A 206 24.14 7.78 9.66
CA THR A 206 23.06 8.62 10.19
C THR A 206 23.07 10.02 9.56
N ARG A 207 21.87 10.61 9.41
CA ARG A 207 21.69 12.03 9.09
C ARG A 207 20.53 12.61 9.86
N VAL A 208 20.56 13.92 10.14
CA VAL A 208 19.48 14.65 10.80
C VAL A 208 18.52 15.19 9.75
N VAL A 209 17.23 15.05 10.01
CA VAL A 209 16.13 15.55 9.16
C VAL A 209 15.27 16.50 9.98
N ASN A 210 14.97 17.68 9.41
CA ASN A 210 14.10 18.70 10.02
C ASN A 210 14.46 19.08 11.46
N SER A 211 15.74 19.03 11.80
CA SER A 211 16.30 19.34 13.13
C SER A 211 15.78 18.46 14.29
N THR A 212 14.96 17.46 14.03
CA THR A 212 14.24 16.70 15.07
C THR A 212 14.38 15.19 14.97
N ALA A 213 14.63 14.63 13.78
CA ALA A 213 14.72 13.20 13.59
C ALA A 213 16.10 12.81 13.06
N THR A 214 16.77 11.87 13.73
CA THR A 214 17.97 11.23 13.21
C THR A 214 17.56 9.91 12.54
N ILE A 215 17.84 9.79 11.25
CA ILE A 215 17.52 8.64 10.42
C ILE A 215 18.79 7.91 9.97
N VAL A 216 18.66 6.70 9.46
CA VAL A 216 19.73 5.94 8.84
C VAL A 216 19.49 5.84 7.35
N GLY A 217 20.45 6.33 6.58
CA GLY A 217 20.49 6.26 5.12
C GLY A 217 21.67 5.47 4.59
N ASN A 218 21.83 5.46 3.25
CA ASN A 218 22.86 4.71 2.53
C ASN A 218 22.85 3.20 2.83
N VAL A 219 21.69 2.66 3.18
CA VAL A 219 21.48 1.23 3.35
C VAL A 219 21.27 0.59 1.97
N GLY A 220 21.87 -0.57 1.74
CA GLY A 220 21.79 -1.29 0.46
C GLY A 220 22.96 -0.99 -0.47
N ASN A 221 22.71 -0.97 -1.78
CA ASN A 221 23.68 -0.78 -2.86
C ASN A 221 24.87 -1.75 -2.77
N GLY A 222 24.58 -3.02 -2.46
CA GLY A 222 25.53 -4.11 -2.37
C GLY A 222 26.26 -4.23 -1.01
N ALA A 223 26.35 -3.16 -0.21
CA ALA A 223 27.17 -3.16 1.01
C ALA A 223 26.45 -2.63 2.26
N GLY A 224 25.67 -1.55 2.13
CA GLY A 224 25.04 -0.87 3.27
C GLY A 224 24.08 -1.78 4.05
N THR A 225 24.23 -1.84 5.37
CA THR A 225 23.37 -2.66 6.23
C THR A 225 22.98 -1.88 7.48
N LEU A 226 21.68 -1.95 7.80
CA LEU A 226 21.13 -1.52 9.08
C LEU A 226 20.61 -2.75 9.82
N LYS A 227 21.14 -3.01 11.01
CA LYS A 227 20.69 -4.07 11.89
C LYS A 227 20.16 -3.50 13.20
N PHE A 228 18.88 -3.60 13.41
CA PHE A 228 18.25 -3.35 14.72
C PHE A 228 18.58 -4.51 15.65
N ASN A 229 19.04 -4.19 16.84
CA ASN A 229 19.32 -5.17 17.90
C ASN A 229 18.34 -4.99 19.07
N ASN A 230 18.27 -6.01 19.92
CA ASN A 230 17.46 -5.99 21.16
C ASN A 230 15.97 -5.73 20.92
N ILE A 231 15.43 -6.26 19.84
CA ILE A 231 14.01 -6.16 19.52
C ILE A 231 13.22 -7.13 20.41
N ASP A 232 12.18 -6.62 21.07
CA ASP A 232 11.26 -7.47 21.82
C ASP A 232 10.27 -8.15 20.88
N GLY A 233 10.40 -9.46 20.73
CA GLY A 233 9.49 -10.31 19.95
C GLY A 233 8.25 -10.73 20.71
N GLY A 234 8.09 -10.33 22.00
CA GLY A 234 6.99 -10.77 22.85
C GLY A 234 6.89 -12.30 22.90
N ALA A 235 5.79 -12.87 22.46
CA ALA A 235 5.59 -14.32 22.36
C ALA A 235 6.25 -14.96 21.13
N GLY A 236 6.95 -14.19 20.30
CA GLY A 236 7.58 -14.68 19.09
C GLY A 236 6.61 -14.86 17.90
N GLY A 237 7.03 -15.62 16.89
CA GLY A 237 6.23 -15.94 15.70
C GLY A 237 6.23 -14.84 14.64
N THR A 238 5.06 -14.61 14.05
CA THR A 238 4.85 -13.54 13.07
C THR A 238 4.35 -12.27 13.76
N LYS A 239 5.01 -11.14 13.50
CA LYS A 239 4.63 -9.83 14.03
C LYS A 239 4.21 -8.86 12.94
N LEU A 240 3.28 -7.97 13.27
CA LEU A 240 3.02 -6.77 12.49
C LEU A 240 4.12 -5.76 12.81
N VAL A 241 4.86 -5.36 11.80
CA VAL A 241 5.96 -4.40 11.91
C VAL A 241 5.59 -3.14 11.17
N ALA A 242 5.69 -1.99 11.84
CA ALA A 242 5.48 -0.68 11.26
C ALA A 242 6.83 -0.04 10.95
N PHE A 243 7.01 0.49 9.76
CA PHE A 243 8.19 1.24 9.35
C PHE A 243 7.85 2.72 9.23
N ASP A 244 8.69 3.56 9.81
CA ASP A 244 8.72 4.98 9.55
C ASP A 244 9.99 5.25 8.73
N TYR A 245 9.83 5.80 7.52
CA TYR A 245 10.90 5.90 6.54
C TYR A 245 10.76 7.15 5.65
N ILE A 246 11.84 7.47 4.93
CA ILE A 246 11.86 8.46 3.87
C ILE A 246 12.26 7.79 2.57
N ASN A 247 11.46 7.97 1.54
CA ASN A 247 11.76 7.63 0.16
C ASN A 247 11.28 8.76 -0.74
N ALA A 248 12.20 9.55 -1.28
CA ALA A 248 11.91 10.58 -2.26
C ALA A 248 12.56 10.26 -3.61
N ASP A 249 12.77 8.98 -3.89
CA ASP A 249 13.32 8.52 -5.16
C ASP A 249 12.22 8.50 -6.22
N TRP A 250 11.91 9.69 -6.67
CA TRP A 250 10.93 9.90 -7.71
C TRP A 250 11.49 9.42 -9.05
N THR A 251 10.77 8.52 -9.71
CA THR A 251 11.13 8.03 -11.03
C THR A 251 9.95 8.06 -11.98
N MET A 252 10.22 8.35 -13.22
CA MET A 252 9.26 8.25 -14.34
C MET A 252 9.32 6.89 -15.02
N SER A 253 10.17 5.95 -14.56
CA SER A 253 10.29 4.65 -15.20
C SER A 253 9.00 3.82 -14.99
N ASN A 254 8.64 3.07 -16.02
CA ASN A 254 7.45 2.24 -16.08
C ASN A 254 7.80 0.79 -15.68
N THR A 255 8.23 0.60 -14.45
CA THR A 255 8.53 -0.72 -13.93
C THR A 255 7.58 -1.07 -12.78
N ALA A 256 7.37 -2.35 -12.55
CA ALA A 256 6.66 -2.80 -11.37
C ALA A 256 7.25 -2.13 -10.12
N CYS A 257 6.42 -1.57 -9.27
CA CYS A 257 6.84 -0.75 -8.14
C CYS A 257 7.66 0.50 -8.52
N SER A 258 7.35 1.16 -9.64
CA SER A 258 7.82 2.51 -9.92
C SER A 258 7.49 3.43 -8.74
N ASN A 259 8.39 4.37 -8.45
CA ASN A 259 8.30 5.23 -7.26
C ASN A 259 8.30 4.44 -5.93
N CYS A 260 8.92 3.27 -5.95
CA CYS A 260 9.24 2.51 -4.75
C CYS A 260 10.75 2.30 -4.65
N ARG A 261 11.22 2.13 -3.42
CA ARG A 261 12.52 1.50 -3.13
C ARG A 261 12.30 0.16 -2.46
N ASN A 262 13.04 -0.85 -2.89
CA ASN A 262 12.99 -2.17 -2.28
C ASN A 262 13.98 -2.27 -1.13
N ALA A 263 13.58 -2.95 -0.06
CA ALA A 263 14.50 -3.42 0.96
C ALA A 263 14.29 -4.92 1.18
N TYR A 264 15.36 -5.63 1.48
CA TYR A 264 15.32 -7.01 1.93
C TYR A 264 15.45 -7.02 3.45
N VAL A 265 14.40 -7.47 4.10
CA VAL A 265 14.25 -7.43 5.55
C VAL A 265 14.25 -8.86 6.09
N SER A 266 15.19 -9.16 6.97
CA SER A 266 15.23 -10.46 7.65
C SER A 266 15.15 -10.31 9.15
N VAL A 267 14.54 -11.30 9.80
CA VAL A 267 14.44 -11.41 11.27
C VAL A 267 15.37 -12.53 11.72
N ASN A 268 16.23 -12.25 12.71
CA ASN A 268 17.15 -13.21 13.32
C ASN A 268 18.05 -13.97 12.32
N GLY A 269 18.43 -13.33 11.21
CA GLY A 269 19.22 -13.95 10.16
C GLY A 269 18.47 -14.98 9.30
N GLY A 270 17.16 -15.07 9.42
CA GLY A 270 16.32 -15.93 8.58
C GLY A 270 16.19 -15.41 7.15
N THR A 271 15.36 -16.07 6.35
CA THR A 271 15.11 -15.69 4.95
C THR A 271 14.58 -14.25 4.86
N ALA A 272 15.23 -13.44 4.02
CA ALA A 272 14.85 -12.06 3.82
C ALA A 272 13.57 -11.97 2.97
N VAL A 273 12.69 -11.07 3.35
CA VAL A 273 11.48 -10.72 2.61
C VAL A 273 11.75 -9.41 1.87
N GLN A 274 11.47 -9.38 0.58
CA GLN A 274 11.51 -8.14 -0.20
C GLN A 274 10.30 -7.28 0.14
N VAL A 275 10.54 -6.06 0.62
CA VAL A 275 9.51 -5.08 0.93
C VAL A 275 9.65 -3.91 -0.02
N GLN A 276 8.55 -3.55 -0.66
CA GLN A 276 8.47 -2.44 -1.61
C GLN A 276 7.91 -1.21 -0.88
N PHE A 277 8.77 -0.23 -0.65
CA PHE A 277 8.42 1.01 0.05
C PHE A 277 8.04 2.09 -0.96
N PRO A 278 6.76 2.53 -1.03
CA PRO A 278 6.38 3.64 -1.88
C PRO A 278 7.12 4.93 -1.52
N ILE A 279 7.04 5.93 -2.37
CA ILE A 279 7.54 7.26 -2.00
C ILE A 279 6.81 7.78 -0.76
N SER A 280 7.55 8.49 0.07
CA SER A 280 6.99 9.21 1.24
C SER A 280 6.60 10.64 0.90
N GLY A 281 7.14 11.17 -0.19
CA GLY A 281 6.94 12.53 -0.67
C GLY A 281 7.98 12.91 -1.71
N MET A 282 7.99 14.18 -2.11
CA MET A 282 8.85 14.70 -3.18
C MET A 282 10.26 15.11 -2.72
N THR A 283 10.54 15.04 -1.43
CA THR A 283 11.85 15.43 -0.87
C THR A 283 12.31 14.47 0.21
N TRP A 284 13.63 14.37 0.38
CA TRP A 284 14.28 13.52 1.39
C TRP A 284 14.13 14.04 2.84
N ASN A 285 13.11 14.87 3.08
CA ASN A 285 12.74 15.40 4.40
C ASN A 285 11.31 15.03 4.81
N ILE A 286 10.56 14.34 3.96
CA ILE A 286 9.18 13.96 4.23
C ILE A 286 9.14 12.53 4.74
N LEU A 287 8.72 12.36 5.98
CA LEU A 287 8.59 11.06 6.65
C LEU A 287 7.22 10.45 6.37
N TYR A 288 7.20 9.20 5.93
CA TYR A 288 6.02 8.36 5.95
C TYR A 288 6.04 7.52 7.22
N SER A 289 4.95 7.50 7.97
CA SER A 289 4.85 6.80 9.25
C SER A 289 3.84 5.67 9.20
N GLY A 290 4.19 4.55 9.84
CA GLY A 290 3.26 3.45 10.05
C GLY A 290 3.03 2.56 8.83
N PHE A 291 4.00 2.44 7.92
CA PHE A 291 3.94 1.47 6.82
C PHE A 291 4.05 0.04 7.36
N LYS A 292 2.97 -0.73 7.24
CA LYS A 292 2.80 -2.00 7.96
C LYS A 292 3.14 -3.21 7.09
N VAL A 293 4.01 -4.08 7.59
CA VAL A 293 4.41 -5.35 6.97
C VAL A 293 4.35 -6.47 8.01
N SER A 294 3.94 -7.68 7.62
CA SER A 294 4.11 -8.87 8.47
C SER A 294 5.50 -9.45 8.27
N LEU A 295 6.22 -9.67 9.36
CA LEU A 295 7.50 -10.36 9.36
C LEU A 295 7.44 -11.57 10.30
N SER A 296 7.94 -12.71 9.84
CA SER A 296 8.02 -13.94 10.62
C SER A 296 9.44 -14.18 11.15
N GLY A 297 9.58 -15.10 12.10
CA GLY A 297 10.88 -15.51 12.64
C GLY A 297 11.28 -14.84 13.94
N PHE A 298 10.37 -14.09 14.58
CA PHE A 298 10.61 -13.58 15.92
C PHE A 298 10.62 -14.72 16.95
N GLN A 299 11.59 -14.67 17.84
CA GLN A 299 11.68 -15.52 19.02
C GLN A 299 11.09 -14.80 20.23
N THR A 300 10.72 -15.53 21.24
CA THR A 300 10.24 -14.98 22.52
C THR A 300 11.33 -14.11 23.17
N GLY A 301 10.94 -12.94 23.69
CA GLY A 301 11.82 -12.04 24.45
C GLY A 301 12.56 -11.02 23.61
N LYS A 302 13.59 -10.41 24.22
CA LYS A 302 14.19 -9.13 23.79
C LYS A 302 15.49 -9.24 23.00
N SER A 303 15.83 -10.40 22.49
CA SER A 303 17.11 -10.63 21.79
C SER A 303 16.98 -10.75 20.27
N ASN A 304 15.81 -10.38 19.73
CA ASN A 304 15.61 -10.45 18.28
C ASN A 304 16.35 -9.33 17.56
N THR A 305 16.61 -9.58 16.27
CA THR A 305 17.24 -8.62 15.36
C THR A 305 16.40 -8.48 14.10
N ILE A 306 16.40 -7.27 13.53
CA ILE A 306 15.86 -7.01 12.19
C ILE A 306 16.99 -6.44 11.35
N THR A 307 17.34 -7.13 10.27
CA THR A 307 18.40 -6.68 9.35
C THR A 307 17.77 -6.20 8.04
N ILE A 308 18.17 -5.01 7.61
CA ILE A 308 17.73 -4.37 6.37
C ILE A 308 18.93 -4.17 5.47
N THR A 309 18.80 -4.61 4.21
CA THR A 309 19.82 -4.46 3.16
C THR A 309 19.17 -4.45 1.77
N ASN A 310 19.96 -4.22 0.75
CA ASN A 310 19.60 -4.48 -0.65
C ASN A 310 20.88 -4.76 -1.45
N PRO A 311 20.97 -5.89 -2.17
CA PRO A 311 22.20 -6.29 -2.86
C PRO A 311 22.55 -5.44 -4.08
N SER A 312 21.60 -4.68 -4.63
CA SER A 312 21.77 -4.00 -5.93
C SER A 312 21.42 -2.52 -5.94
N ALA A 313 20.64 -2.04 -4.97
CA ALA A 313 20.14 -0.65 -4.96
C ALA A 313 20.04 -0.10 -3.53
N TYR A 314 19.94 1.20 -3.41
CA TYR A 314 19.63 1.83 -2.11
C TYR A 314 18.20 1.53 -1.67
N THR A 315 18.03 1.26 -0.38
CA THR A 315 16.74 1.20 0.30
C THR A 315 16.21 2.61 0.61
N PRO A 316 14.99 2.78 1.13
CA PRO A 316 14.63 4.00 1.84
C PRO A 316 15.59 4.32 3.00
N ASP A 317 15.57 5.56 3.45
CA ASP A 317 16.17 5.95 4.73
C ASP A 317 15.19 5.64 5.86
N PHE A 318 15.66 5.02 6.94
CA PHE A 318 14.80 4.57 8.03
C PHE A 318 14.92 5.46 9.27
N TYR A 319 13.77 5.84 9.83
CA TYR A 319 13.69 6.55 11.10
C TYR A 319 13.56 5.56 12.27
N ARG A 320 12.59 4.64 12.19
CA ARG A 320 12.34 3.65 13.24
C ARG A 320 11.52 2.47 12.73
N VAL A 321 11.54 1.40 13.49
CA VAL A 321 10.59 0.28 13.32
C VAL A 321 9.75 0.15 14.59
N GLY A 322 8.46 -0.15 14.43
CA GLY A 322 7.53 -0.47 15.50
C GLY A 322 7.15 -1.95 15.44
N ILE A 323 7.19 -2.62 16.57
CA ILE A 323 6.72 -4.00 16.72
C ILE A 323 5.38 -3.98 17.43
N ALA A 324 4.36 -4.62 16.85
CA ALA A 324 3.04 -4.73 17.50
C ALA A 324 3.15 -5.56 18.80
N ASN A 325 2.57 -5.00 19.85
CA ASN A 325 2.55 -5.60 21.18
C ASN A 325 1.63 -6.83 21.25
#